data_12c528377c08b5ad08dc3a54408742a5
#
_entry.id   12c528377c08b5ad08dc3a54408742a5
#
_cell.length_a   1.000
_cell.length_b   1.000
_cell.length_c   1.000
_cell.angle_alpha   90.00
_cell.angle_beta   90.00
_cell.angle_gamma   90.00
#
_symmetry.space_group_name_H-M   'P 1'
#
loop_
_entity.id
_entity.type
_entity.pdbx_description
1 polymer ?
#
loop_
_entity_poly.entity_id
_entity_poly.type
_entity_poly.pdbx_seq_one_letter_code
_entity_poly.pdbx_strand_id
1 'polypeptide(L)'
;MNYRVLLPENFDSTKTYPVLFFLHGSGERGNDNQAQLINGARVFLKRAYRKDFPSIVIFPQCPKDGWWSNTQIIADSTGKRQFIFQKGGKPSAAMHALLALAGKYTKKHFINKKQIYVGGLSMGGMGTYELLRRKPKMFAAAFAICGGDDVENVSRYKKIPLWIFHGAKDTVVDPQFSKNIADKLTRVGKEVKYTVYAAAEHNSWDAALAEPELFPWLFSHIKN
;
A
#
# COMPACT_ATOMS: atom_id res chain seq x y z
N MET A 1 8.64 15.07 4.94
CA MET A 1 8.75 13.69 4.39
C MET A 1 9.30 13.79 2.99
N ASN A 2 10.41 13.10 2.71
CA ASN A 2 10.97 12.97 1.37
C ASN A 2 10.07 12.06 0.51
N TYR A 3 10.05 12.30 -0.79
CA TYR A 3 9.32 11.44 -1.73
C TYR A 3 9.87 11.60 -3.15
N ARG A 4 9.68 10.58 -3.97
CA ARG A 4 9.93 10.61 -5.41
C ARG A 4 8.61 10.57 -6.16
N VAL A 5 8.60 11.14 -7.36
CA VAL A 5 7.42 11.15 -8.24
C VAL A 5 7.82 10.64 -9.61
N LEU A 6 7.06 9.67 -10.11
CA LEU A 6 7.10 9.26 -11.49
C LEU A 6 5.89 9.88 -12.20
N LEU A 7 6.14 10.71 -13.20
CA LEU A 7 5.10 11.29 -14.04
C LEU A 7 4.81 10.37 -15.24
N PRO A 8 3.60 10.41 -15.82
CA PRO A 8 3.32 9.76 -17.10
C PRO A 8 4.31 10.23 -18.19
N GLU A 9 4.52 9.39 -19.20
CA GLU A 9 5.20 9.85 -20.41
C GLU A 9 4.36 10.96 -21.06
N ASN A 10 5.03 12.00 -21.55
CA ASN A 10 4.38 13.18 -22.12
C ASN A 10 3.38 13.84 -21.16
N PHE A 11 3.79 13.97 -19.87
CA PHE A 11 2.96 14.63 -18.85
C PHE A 11 2.55 16.04 -19.32
N ASP A 12 1.25 16.29 -19.28
CA ASP A 12 0.63 17.56 -19.61
C ASP A 12 -0.22 18.02 -18.43
N SER A 13 0.16 19.11 -17.79
CA SER A 13 -0.53 19.61 -16.60
C SER A 13 -1.96 20.08 -16.84
N THR A 14 -2.39 20.23 -18.11
CA THR A 14 -3.78 20.56 -18.46
C THR A 14 -4.71 19.35 -18.43
N LYS A 15 -4.14 18.13 -18.40
CA LYS A 15 -4.87 16.87 -18.31
C LYS A 15 -4.96 16.38 -16.87
N THR A 16 -5.87 15.45 -16.63
CA THR A 16 -5.98 14.80 -15.31
C THR A 16 -5.52 13.36 -15.35
N TYR A 17 -4.81 12.93 -14.31
CA TYR A 17 -4.20 11.60 -14.22
C TYR A 17 -4.59 10.88 -12.93
N PRO A 18 -4.73 9.56 -13.00
CA PRO A 18 -4.75 8.72 -11.79
C PRO A 18 -3.49 8.94 -10.95
N VAL A 19 -3.59 8.74 -9.64
CA VAL A 19 -2.44 8.77 -8.75
C VAL A 19 -2.38 7.50 -7.90
N LEU A 20 -1.20 6.91 -7.81
CA LEU A 20 -0.90 5.78 -6.94
C LEU A 20 0.16 6.18 -5.91
N PHE A 21 -0.14 6.00 -4.63
CA PHE A 21 0.84 6.06 -3.55
C PHE A 21 1.39 4.65 -3.33
N PHE A 22 2.70 4.46 -3.51
CA PHE A 22 3.35 3.17 -3.30
C PHE A 22 4.26 3.22 -2.08
N LEU A 23 3.94 2.41 -1.07
CA LEU A 23 4.58 2.41 0.25
C LEU A 23 5.60 1.26 0.35
N HIS A 24 6.84 1.61 0.62
CA HIS A 24 7.95 0.66 0.75
C HIS A 24 7.95 -0.09 2.08
N GLY A 25 8.77 -1.13 2.19
CA GLY A 25 8.98 -1.92 3.40
C GLY A 25 9.90 -1.26 4.43
N SER A 26 10.15 -1.95 5.53
CA SER A 26 10.96 -1.40 6.64
C SER A 26 12.44 -1.25 6.31
N GLY A 27 12.96 -2.01 5.35
CA GLY A 27 14.36 -1.96 4.91
C GLY A 27 14.71 -0.67 4.15
N GLU A 28 13.73 -0.03 3.53
CA GLU A 28 13.91 1.15 2.69
C GLU A 28 13.68 2.48 3.43
N ARG A 29 13.54 2.43 4.77
CA ARG A 29 13.45 3.62 5.62
C ARG A 29 14.73 4.44 5.55
N GLY A 30 14.61 5.76 5.60
CA GLY A 30 15.76 6.65 5.55
C GLY A 30 15.39 8.10 5.26
N ASN A 31 16.40 8.84 4.80
CA ASN A 31 16.26 10.23 4.42
C ASN A 31 17.05 10.59 3.14
N ASP A 32 17.59 9.57 2.45
CA ASP A 32 18.36 9.71 1.22
C ASP A 32 17.50 9.97 -0.02
N ASN A 33 16.19 9.81 0.10
CA ASN A 33 15.23 9.93 -0.98
C ASN A 33 15.53 9.00 -2.18
N GLN A 34 16.11 7.81 -1.93
CA GLN A 34 16.48 6.81 -2.93
C GLN A 34 16.07 5.40 -2.51
N ALA A 35 16.32 4.99 -1.26
CA ALA A 35 16.09 3.63 -0.79
C ALA A 35 14.64 3.17 -1.00
N GLN A 36 13.64 4.05 -0.92
CA GLN A 36 12.23 3.73 -1.17
C GLN A 36 11.94 3.20 -2.58
N LEU A 37 12.90 3.27 -3.50
CA LEU A 37 12.77 2.76 -4.87
C LEU A 37 13.34 1.36 -5.06
N ILE A 38 14.01 0.79 -4.06
CA ILE A 38 14.73 -0.50 -4.20
C ILE A 38 13.75 -1.62 -4.52
N ASN A 39 12.69 -1.77 -3.71
CA ASN A 39 11.70 -2.81 -3.90
C ASN A 39 10.44 -2.26 -4.58
N GLY A 40 10.07 -2.88 -5.70
CA GLY A 40 8.82 -2.63 -6.42
C GLY A 40 8.81 -1.44 -7.40
N ALA A 41 9.68 -0.42 -7.25
CA ALA A 41 9.60 0.75 -8.13
C ALA A 41 9.86 0.44 -9.61
N ARG A 42 10.65 -0.59 -9.91
CA ARG A 42 11.00 -0.97 -11.30
C ARG A 42 9.79 -1.39 -12.13
N VAL A 43 8.73 -1.93 -11.53
CA VAL A 43 7.53 -2.34 -12.29
C VAL A 43 6.89 -1.15 -12.98
N PHE A 44 6.88 0.02 -12.34
CA PHE A 44 6.29 1.25 -12.86
C PHE A 44 7.09 1.88 -14.00
N LEU A 45 8.34 1.46 -14.20
CA LEU A 45 9.20 1.90 -15.31
C LEU A 45 9.06 1.00 -16.55
N LYS A 46 8.40 -0.17 -16.44
CA LYS A 46 8.19 -1.06 -17.58
C LYS A 46 7.34 -0.36 -18.64
N ARG A 47 7.73 -0.52 -19.92
CA ARG A 47 7.04 0.08 -21.06
C ARG A 47 5.55 -0.25 -21.09
N ALA A 48 5.18 -1.50 -20.80
CA ALA A 48 3.78 -1.93 -20.73
C ALA A 48 3.00 -1.11 -19.70
N TYR A 49 3.51 -1.00 -18.44
CA TYR A 49 2.85 -0.18 -17.42
C TYR A 49 2.70 1.28 -17.86
N ARG A 50 3.78 1.88 -18.36
CA ARG A 50 3.81 3.30 -18.76
C ARG A 50 2.81 3.61 -19.88
N LYS A 51 2.65 2.66 -20.82
CA LYS A 51 1.73 2.78 -21.96
C LYS A 51 0.29 2.56 -21.53
N ASP A 52 0.03 1.48 -20.77
CA ASP A 52 -1.32 1.01 -20.53
C ASP A 52 -1.97 1.69 -19.31
N PHE A 53 -1.15 2.17 -18.34
CA PHE A 53 -1.60 2.82 -17.11
C PHE A 53 -0.91 4.17 -16.88
N PRO A 54 -1.10 5.17 -17.75
CA PRO A 54 -0.48 6.49 -17.60
C PRO A 54 -0.98 7.15 -16.32
N SER A 55 -0.15 7.12 -15.28
CA SER A 55 -0.49 7.56 -13.92
C SER A 55 0.68 8.27 -13.25
N ILE A 56 0.38 9.07 -12.24
CA ILE A 56 1.38 9.64 -11.35
C ILE A 56 1.62 8.65 -10.22
N VAL A 57 2.87 8.19 -10.06
CA VAL A 57 3.23 7.31 -8.94
C VAL A 57 4.08 8.08 -7.94
N ILE A 58 3.66 8.06 -6.68
CA ILE A 58 4.33 8.76 -5.58
C ILE A 58 4.95 7.72 -4.66
N PHE A 59 6.25 7.83 -4.44
CA PHE A 59 7.05 6.97 -3.57
C PHE A 59 7.52 7.79 -2.36
N PRO A 60 6.74 7.89 -1.28
CA PRO A 60 7.19 8.55 -0.06
C PRO A 60 8.26 7.71 0.63
N GLN A 61 9.17 8.36 1.37
CA GLN A 61 10.15 7.68 2.20
C GLN A 61 9.81 7.86 3.68
N CYS A 62 9.60 6.75 4.38
CA CYS A 62 9.44 6.72 5.81
C CYS A 62 10.79 7.03 6.49
N PRO A 63 10.86 7.91 7.48
CA PRO A 63 12.08 8.15 8.23
C PRO A 63 12.67 6.87 8.86
N LYS A 64 13.97 6.87 9.13
CA LYS A 64 14.71 5.71 9.64
C LYS A 64 14.11 5.14 10.93
N ASP A 65 13.66 5.99 11.81
CA ASP A 65 13.03 5.70 13.10
C ASP A 65 11.49 5.66 13.04
N GLY A 66 10.91 5.86 11.84
CA GLY A 66 9.48 5.89 11.60
C GLY A 66 8.89 4.52 11.26
N TRP A 67 7.56 4.47 11.28
CA TRP A 67 6.76 3.33 10.83
C TRP A 67 5.49 3.84 10.14
N TRP A 68 5.06 3.18 9.02
CA TRP A 68 3.87 3.64 8.29
C TRP A 68 2.58 3.50 9.08
N SER A 69 2.50 2.52 9.96
CA SER A 69 1.33 2.28 10.81
C SER A 69 1.64 2.57 12.28
N ASN A 70 0.60 2.61 13.11
CA ASN A 70 0.74 2.68 14.56
C ASN A 70 0.84 1.29 15.22
N THR A 71 1.28 0.30 14.44
CA THR A 71 1.57 -1.04 14.92
C THR A 71 2.68 -1.00 15.97
N GLN A 72 2.46 -1.63 17.09
CA GLN A 72 3.50 -1.86 18.09
C GLN A 72 4.30 -3.10 17.69
N ILE A 73 5.62 -3.01 17.78
CA ILE A 73 6.52 -4.11 17.43
C ILE A 73 7.31 -4.48 18.68
N ILE A 74 7.20 -5.74 19.09
CA ILE A 74 7.95 -6.31 20.19
C ILE A 74 8.89 -7.37 19.60
N ALA A 75 10.17 -7.29 19.93
CA ALA A 75 11.10 -8.38 19.64
C ALA A 75 11.17 -9.32 20.84
N ASP A 76 11.08 -10.62 20.61
CA ASP A 76 11.32 -11.62 21.64
C ASP A 76 12.83 -11.80 21.89
N SER A 77 13.20 -12.68 22.82
CA SER A 77 14.59 -12.97 23.19
C SER A 77 15.43 -13.55 22.04
N THR A 78 14.80 -14.06 20.98
CA THR A 78 15.45 -14.57 19.77
C THR A 78 15.57 -13.51 18.68
N GLY A 79 15.02 -12.31 18.89
CA GLY A 79 14.94 -11.23 17.90
C GLY A 79 13.77 -11.37 16.93
N LYS A 80 12.90 -12.38 17.08
CA LYS A 80 11.70 -12.53 16.27
C LYS A 80 10.69 -11.42 16.60
N ARG A 81 10.21 -10.75 15.58
CA ARG A 81 9.25 -9.63 15.73
C ARG A 81 7.83 -10.15 15.90
N GLN A 82 7.14 -9.60 16.89
CA GLN A 82 5.69 -9.72 17.03
C GLN A 82 5.05 -8.39 16.66
N PHE A 83 4.03 -8.44 15.83
CA PHE A 83 3.27 -7.26 15.40
C PHE A 83 1.95 -7.20 16.15
N ILE A 84 1.78 -6.16 16.96
CA ILE A 84 0.55 -5.89 17.70
C ILE A 84 -0.17 -4.75 16.99
N PHE A 85 -1.13 -5.10 16.17
CA PHE A 85 -1.94 -4.13 15.44
C PHE A 85 -2.92 -3.45 16.38
N GLN A 86 -3.10 -2.14 16.22
CA GLN A 86 -3.95 -1.34 17.08
C GLN A 86 -5.33 -1.14 16.47
N LYS A 87 -6.37 -1.37 17.26
CA LYS A 87 -7.73 -0.96 16.91
C LYS A 87 -7.83 0.57 16.98
N GLY A 88 -7.82 1.23 15.81
CA GLY A 88 -7.85 2.70 15.75
C GLY A 88 -6.57 3.37 16.25
N GLY A 89 -6.68 4.28 17.21
CA GLY A 89 -5.54 4.99 17.81
C GLY A 89 -5.00 6.16 16.97
N LYS A 90 -4.01 6.89 17.52
CA LYS A 90 -3.36 8.03 16.85
C LYS A 90 -2.44 7.53 15.73
N PRO A 91 -2.26 8.29 14.65
CA PRO A 91 -1.28 7.95 13.62
C PRO A 91 0.16 8.08 14.15
N SER A 92 1.07 7.28 13.59
CA SER A 92 2.50 7.54 13.74
C SER A 92 2.87 8.90 13.11
N ALA A 93 4.02 9.45 13.47
CA ALA A 93 4.51 10.69 12.85
C ALA A 93 4.68 10.52 11.32
N ALA A 94 5.16 9.36 10.87
CA ALA A 94 5.31 9.05 9.46
C ALA A 94 3.95 8.97 8.74
N MET A 95 2.95 8.34 9.35
CA MET A 95 1.58 8.30 8.80
C MET A 95 0.96 9.70 8.78
N HIS A 96 1.17 10.52 9.79
CA HIS A 96 0.69 11.90 9.80
C HIS A 96 1.28 12.71 8.62
N ALA A 97 2.58 12.58 8.38
CA ALA A 97 3.25 13.22 7.25
C ALA A 97 2.76 12.68 5.89
N LEU A 98 2.49 11.36 5.80
CA LEU A 98 1.92 10.74 4.61
C LEU A 98 0.49 11.25 4.32
N LEU A 99 -0.34 11.39 5.35
CA LEU A 99 -1.69 11.97 5.23
C LEU A 99 -1.64 13.40 4.71
N ALA A 100 -0.70 14.21 5.19
CA ALA A 100 -0.49 15.58 4.71
C ALA A 100 -0.03 15.59 3.25
N LEU A 101 0.91 14.71 2.87
CA LEU A 101 1.38 14.56 1.49
C LEU A 101 0.22 14.16 0.55
N ALA A 102 -0.56 13.14 0.91
CA ALA A 102 -1.70 12.70 0.14
C ALA A 102 -2.74 13.82 -0.02
N GLY A 103 -3.05 14.54 1.07
CA GLY A 103 -3.95 15.68 1.03
C GLY A 103 -3.46 16.83 0.14
N LYS A 104 -2.14 17.09 0.11
CA LYS A 104 -1.54 18.08 -0.78
C LYS A 104 -1.66 17.68 -2.26
N TYR A 105 -1.35 16.40 -2.56
CA TYR A 105 -1.40 15.90 -3.95
C TYR A 105 -2.82 15.87 -4.50
N THR A 106 -3.80 15.41 -3.73
CA THR A 106 -5.20 15.31 -4.17
C THR A 106 -5.87 16.67 -4.44
N LYS A 107 -5.24 17.77 -4.02
CA LYS A 107 -5.70 19.14 -4.34
C LYS A 107 -5.16 19.67 -5.68
N LYS A 108 -4.17 19.01 -6.28
CA LYS A 108 -3.63 19.46 -7.57
C LYS A 108 -4.64 19.25 -8.69
N HIS A 109 -4.75 20.21 -9.61
CA HIS A 109 -5.76 20.20 -10.67
C HIS A 109 -5.58 19.05 -11.67
N PHE A 110 -4.36 18.59 -11.87
CA PHE A 110 -4.03 17.48 -12.76
C PHE A 110 -4.23 16.09 -12.11
N ILE A 111 -4.78 15.99 -10.90
CA ILE A 111 -5.13 14.70 -10.28
C ILE A 111 -6.59 14.37 -10.53
N ASN A 112 -6.84 13.19 -11.11
CA ASN A 112 -8.17 12.62 -11.18
C ASN A 112 -8.59 12.13 -9.78
N LYS A 113 -9.43 12.91 -9.09
CA LYS A 113 -9.90 12.63 -7.73
C LYS A 113 -10.75 11.36 -7.61
N LYS A 114 -11.23 10.83 -8.72
CA LYS A 114 -11.95 9.56 -8.77
C LYS A 114 -11.04 8.34 -8.90
N GLN A 115 -9.76 8.54 -9.24
CA GLN A 115 -8.77 7.48 -9.48
C GLN A 115 -7.53 7.68 -8.60
N ILE A 116 -7.72 7.58 -7.29
CA ILE A 116 -6.65 7.64 -6.29
C ILE A 116 -6.49 6.26 -5.69
N TYR A 117 -5.27 5.74 -5.74
CA TYR A 117 -4.96 4.39 -5.31
C TYR A 117 -3.83 4.40 -4.29
N VAL A 118 -3.73 3.34 -3.52
CA VAL A 118 -2.60 3.08 -2.64
C VAL A 118 -2.25 1.60 -2.67
N GLY A 119 -0.96 1.32 -2.62
CA GLY A 119 -0.44 -0.02 -2.44
C GLY A 119 0.88 0.01 -1.70
N GLY A 120 1.29 -1.12 -1.17
CA GLY A 120 2.58 -1.21 -0.48
C GLY A 120 2.90 -2.62 -0.03
N LEU A 121 4.15 -2.82 0.36
CA LEU A 121 4.70 -4.11 0.74
C LEU A 121 5.19 -4.11 2.19
N SER A 122 5.00 -5.22 2.92
CA SER A 122 5.47 -5.42 4.29
C SER A 122 4.99 -4.28 5.21
N MET A 123 5.89 -3.51 5.82
CA MET A 123 5.56 -2.28 6.54
C MET A 123 4.65 -1.36 5.71
N GLY A 124 4.87 -1.26 4.39
CA GLY A 124 4.03 -0.49 3.46
C GLY A 124 2.65 -1.10 3.24
N GLY A 125 2.53 -2.43 3.31
CA GLY A 125 1.24 -3.12 3.34
C GLY A 125 0.44 -2.77 4.60
N MET A 126 1.09 -2.75 5.77
CA MET A 126 0.48 -2.27 7.02
C MET A 126 0.07 -0.80 6.92
N GLY A 127 0.92 0.04 6.33
CA GLY A 127 0.63 1.45 6.05
C GLY A 127 -0.53 1.66 5.09
N THR A 128 -0.70 0.77 4.12
CA THR A 128 -1.85 0.77 3.21
C THR A 128 -3.15 0.64 3.99
N TYR A 129 -3.29 -0.38 4.84
CA TYR A 129 -4.50 -0.55 5.66
C TYR A 129 -4.75 0.67 6.56
N GLU A 130 -3.71 1.19 7.22
CA GLU A 130 -3.86 2.35 8.07
C GLU A 130 -4.31 3.59 7.29
N LEU A 131 -3.76 3.81 6.11
CA LEU A 131 -4.16 4.93 5.25
C LEU A 131 -5.62 4.78 4.79
N LEU A 132 -6.05 3.56 4.43
CA LEU A 132 -7.44 3.27 4.08
C LEU A 132 -8.40 3.58 5.22
N ARG A 133 -8.10 3.13 6.45
CA ARG A 133 -8.99 3.36 7.60
C ARG A 133 -9.07 4.83 8.03
N ARG A 134 -8.00 5.62 7.77
CA ARG A 134 -7.97 7.06 8.09
C ARG A 134 -8.60 7.93 7.03
N LYS A 135 -8.57 7.51 5.77
CA LYS A 135 -9.12 8.24 4.62
C LYS A 135 -10.00 7.36 3.73
N PRO A 136 -11.06 6.73 4.30
CA PRO A 136 -11.85 5.73 3.58
C PRO A 136 -12.61 6.28 2.36
N LYS A 137 -12.77 7.59 2.25
CA LYS A 137 -13.40 8.24 1.10
C LYS A 137 -12.40 8.68 0.01
N MET A 138 -11.10 8.53 0.26
CA MET A 138 -10.07 9.01 -0.66
C MET A 138 -9.82 8.03 -1.81
N PHE A 139 -9.71 6.75 -1.52
CA PHE A 139 -9.19 5.75 -2.46
C PHE A 139 -10.29 5.06 -3.26
N ALA A 140 -10.01 4.83 -4.56
CA ALA A 140 -10.86 4.05 -5.45
C ALA A 140 -10.65 2.55 -5.27
N ALA A 141 -9.40 2.14 -5.08
CA ALA A 141 -9.00 0.77 -4.76
C ALA A 141 -7.61 0.76 -4.10
N ALA A 142 -7.22 -0.38 -3.56
CA ALA A 142 -5.92 -0.57 -2.94
C ALA A 142 -5.41 -2.00 -3.09
N PHE A 143 -4.09 -2.20 -2.93
CA PHE A 143 -3.50 -3.51 -2.77
C PHE A 143 -2.50 -3.53 -1.60
N ALA A 144 -2.44 -4.65 -0.87
CA ALA A 144 -1.54 -4.81 0.27
C ALA A 144 -0.77 -6.13 0.12
N ILE A 145 0.56 -6.07 0.20
CA ILE A 145 1.43 -7.23 0.02
C ILE A 145 2.14 -7.51 1.36
N CYS A 146 2.06 -8.76 1.84
CA CYS A 146 2.66 -9.27 3.07
C CYS A 146 2.55 -8.31 4.28
N GLY A 147 1.38 -7.70 4.45
CA GLY A 147 1.06 -6.77 5.52
C GLY A 147 0.07 -7.34 6.53
N GLY A 148 -0.45 -6.47 7.39
CA GLY A 148 -1.48 -6.80 8.38
C GLY A 148 -2.12 -5.56 8.98
N ASP A 149 -3.27 -5.75 9.63
CA ASP A 149 -4.00 -4.74 10.42
C ASP A 149 -4.82 -5.46 11.49
N ASP A 150 -5.32 -4.73 12.48
CA ASP A 150 -6.35 -5.23 13.38
C ASP A 150 -7.66 -5.45 12.59
N VAL A 151 -8.23 -6.65 12.70
CA VAL A 151 -9.44 -7.05 11.96
C VAL A 151 -10.66 -6.17 12.27
N GLU A 152 -10.70 -5.54 13.42
CA GLU A 152 -11.80 -4.63 13.79
C GLU A 152 -11.74 -3.31 12.99
N ASN A 153 -10.56 -2.95 12.45
CA ASN A 153 -10.40 -1.80 11.57
C ASN A 153 -11.05 -2.00 10.20
N VAL A 154 -11.30 -3.26 9.76
CA VAL A 154 -11.94 -3.60 8.48
C VAL A 154 -13.24 -2.83 8.27
N SER A 155 -14.01 -2.62 9.34
CA SER A 155 -15.28 -1.86 9.32
C SER A 155 -15.12 -0.46 8.71
N ARG A 156 -13.93 0.15 8.82
CA ARG A 156 -13.63 1.51 8.35
C ARG A 156 -13.39 1.57 6.84
N TYR A 157 -12.80 0.52 6.26
CA TYR A 157 -12.43 0.49 4.84
C TYR A 157 -13.10 -0.60 4.01
N LYS A 158 -14.05 -1.35 4.57
CA LYS A 158 -14.77 -2.45 3.91
C LYS A 158 -15.48 -2.09 2.59
N LYS A 159 -15.61 -0.82 2.25
CA LYS A 159 -16.22 -0.36 1.00
C LYS A 159 -15.19 -0.14 -0.12
N ILE A 160 -13.89 -0.20 0.20
CA ILE A 160 -12.83 0.01 -0.77
C ILE A 160 -12.45 -1.34 -1.37
N PRO A 161 -12.49 -1.50 -2.70
CA PRO A 161 -11.95 -2.68 -3.37
C PRO A 161 -10.50 -2.92 -2.94
N LEU A 162 -10.20 -4.14 -2.50
CA LEU A 162 -8.91 -4.48 -1.93
C LEU A 162 -8.40 -5.81 -2.47
N TRP A 163 -7.14 -5.81 -2.94
CA TRP A 163 -6.44 -7.04 -3.28
C TRP A 163 -5.29 -7.27 -2.31
N ILE A 164 -5.31 -8.41 -1.65
CA ILE A 164 -4.36 -8.80 -0.63
C ILE A 164 -3.47 -9.91 -1.18
N PHE A 165 -2.16 -9.80 -0.97
CA PHE A 165 -1.17 -10.78 -1.39
C PHE A 165 -0.31 -11.21 -0.20
N HIS A 166 0.05 -12.51 -0.14
CA HIS A 166 0.98 -13.00 0.89
C HIS A 166 1.73 -14.24 0.41
N GLY A 167 2.94 -14.44 0.91
CA GLY A 167 3.68 -15.68 0.78
C GLY A 167 3.27 -16.68 1.85
N ALA A 168 2.95 -17.93 1.48
CA ALA A 168 2.54 -18.95 2.44
C ALA A 168 3.65 -19.33 3.44
N LYS A 169 4.91 -19.11 3.07
CA LYS A 169 6.09 -19.43 3.90
C LYS A 169 6.71 -18.20 4.57
N ASP A 170 5.97 -17.10 4.66
CA ASP A 170 6.44 -15.87 5.29
C ASP A 170 6.65 -16.09 6.81
N THR A 171 7.90 -16.00 7.24
CA THR A 171 8.31 -16.13 8.65
C THR A 171 8.55 -14.78 9.33
N VAL A 172 8.44 -13.66 8.58
CA VAL A 172 8.65 -12.31 9.08
C VAL A 172 7.33 -11.65 9.49
N VAL A 173 6.32 -11.73 8.61
CA VAL A 173 4.95 -11.29 8.88
C VAL A 173 4.02 -12.48 8.66
N ASP A 174 3.40 -12.97 9.72
CA ASP A 174 2.55 -14.15 9.66
C ASP A 174 1.44 -13.98 8.61
N PRO A 175 1.32 -14.89 7.61
CA PRO A 175 0.27 -14.86 6.59
C PRO A 175 -1.16 -14.84 7.18
N GLN A 176 -1.30 -15.31 8.42
CA GLN A 176 -2.58 -15.30 9.12
C GLN A 176 -3.15 -13.90 9.30
N PHE A 177 -2.32 -12.85 9.39
CA PHE A 177 -2.81 -11.47 9.46
C PHE A 177 -3.57 -11.09 8.18
N SER A 178 -3.02 -11.36 7.01
CA SER A 178 -3.68 -11.12 5.73
C SER A 178 -4.94 -11.97 5.57
N LYS A 179 -4.86 -13.24 5.95
CA LYS A 179 -6.01 -14.17 5.91
C LYS A 179 -7.15 -13.68 6.79
N ASN A 180 -6.88 -13.26 8.01
CA ASN A 180 -7.90 -12.77 8.93
C ASN A 180 -8.64 -11.53 8.39
N ILE A 181 -7.94 -10.63 7.70
CA ILE A 181 -8.55 -9.46 7.04
C ILE A 181 -9.44 -9.90 5.88
N ALA A 182 -8.95 -10.81 5.02
CA ALA A 182 -9.73 -11.35 3.91
C ALA A 182 -10.99 -12.06 4.38
N ASP A 183 -10.86 -12.94 5.38
CA ASP A 183 -11.99 -13.65 6.00
C ASP A 183 -13.02 -12.68 6.60
N LYS A 184 -12.55 -11.61 7.26
CA LYS A 184 -13.45 -10.60 7.85
C LYS A 184 -14.21 -9.84 6.77
N LEU A 185 -13.55 -9.45 5.68
CA LEU A 185 -14.19 -8.79 4.54
C LEU A 185 -15.26 -9.69 3.91
N THR A 186 -14.94 -10.95 3.67
CA THR A 186 -15.89 -11.95 3.14
C THR A 186 -17.10 -12.11 4.06
N ARG A 187 -16.87 -12.26 5.38
CA ARG A 187 -17.96 -12.41 6.36
C ARG A 187 -18.90 -11.20 6.43
N VAL A 188 -18.43 -10.00 6.13
CA VAL A 188 -19.28 -8.80 6.06
C VAL A 188 -19.86 -8.56 4.67
N GLY A 189 -19.85 -9.58 3.79
CA GLY A 189 -20.43 -9.55 2.45
C GLY A 189 -19.71 -8.60 1.49
N LYS A 190 -18.39 -8.47 1.62
CA LYS A 190 -17.56 -7.66 0.71
C LYS A 190 -16.67 -8.56 -0.13
N GLU A 191 -16.64 -8.25 -1.42
CA GLU A 191 -15.69 -8.87 -2.32
C GLU A 191 -14.28 -8.42 -1.96
N VAL A 192 -13.37 -9.38 -1.80
CA VAL A 192 -11.95 -9.16 -1.59
C VAL A 192 -11.18 -10.15 -2.46
N LYS A 193 -10.17 -9.66 -3.19
CA LYS A 193 -9.23 -10.56 -3.86
C LYS A 193 -8.13 -10.91 -2.85
N TYR A 194 -7.86 -12.20 -2.69
CA TYR A 194 -6.80 -12.70 -1.81
C TYR A 194 -5.99 -13.77 -2.55
N THR A 195 -4.71 -13.47 -2.78
CA THR A 195 -3.78 -14.36 -3.47
C THR A 195 -2.66 -14.77 -2.51
N VAL A 196 -2.47 -16.09 -2.39
CA VAL A 196 -1.40 -16.69 -1.58
C VAL A 196 -0.44 -17.41 -2.50
N TYR A 197 0.83 -17.05 -2.43
CA TYR A 197 1.89 -17.71 -3.18
C TYR A 197 2.49 -18.85 -2.35
N ALA A 198 2.18 -20.09 -2.68
CA ALA A 198 2.52 -21.29 -1.90
C ALA A 198 4.03 -21.48 -1.65
N ALA A 199 4.87 -21.06 -2.59
CA ALA A 199 6.33 -21.19 -2.49
C ALA A 199 7.03 -19.94 -1.95
N ALA A 200 6.34 -18.79 -1.89
CA ALA A 200 6.96 -17.53 -1.51
C ALA A 200 7.10 -17.38 0.00
N GLU A 201 8.20 -16.80 0.39
CA GLU A 201 8.52 -16.32 1.72
C GLU A 201 8.07 -14.85 1.87
N HIS A 202 8.78 -14.06 2.71
CA HIS A 202 8.42 -12.64 2.93
C HIS A 202 8.48 -11.78 1.68
N ASN A 203 9.38 -12.08 0.74
CA ASN A 203 9.55 -11.34 -0.52
C ASN A 203 8.46 -11.61 -1.58
N SER A 204 7.24 -11.92 -1.18
CA SER A 204 6.10 -12.17 -2.07
C SER A 204 5.72 -10.98 -2.97
N TRP A 205 6.29 -9.80 -2.73
CA TRP A 205 6.07 -8.61 -3.56
C TRP A 205 6.57 -8.74 -4.99
N ASP A 206 7.61 -9.56 -5.24
CA ASP A 206 8.10 -9.78 -6.61
C ASP A 206 7.02 -10.48 -7.44
N ALA A 207 6.40 -11.54 -6.89
CA ALA A 207 5.31 -12.24 -7.53
C ALA A 207 4.04 -11.37 -7.63
N ALA A 208 3.68 -10.66 -6.56
CA ALA A 208 2.49 -9.82 -6.53
C ALA A 208 2.55 -8.66 -7.54
N LEU A 209 3.71 -8.01 -7.68
CA LEU A 209 3.90 -6.93 -8.66
C LEU A 209 4.09 -7.43 -10.10
N ALA A 210 4.37 -8.72 -10.27
CA ALA A 210 4.38 -9.40 -11.57
C ALA A 210 3.02 -9.99 -11.95
N GLU A 211 2.02 -9.96 -11.06
CA GLU A 211 0.66 -10.45 -11.33
C GLU A 211 0.02 -9.68 -12.50
N PRO A 212 -0.29 -10.34 -13.62
CA PRO A 212 -0.76 -9.66 -14.83
C PRO A 212 -2.04 -8.85 -14.62
N GLU A 213 -2.92 -9.34 -13.74
CA GLU A 213 -4.21 -8.73 -13.46
C GLU A 213 -4.15 -7.57 -12.44
N LEU A 214 -3.04 -7.37 -11.73
CA LEU A 214 -2.97 -6.39 -10.64
C LEU A 214 -3.32 -4.98 -11.11
N PHE A 215 -2.62 -4.49 -12.12
CA PHE A 215 -2.82 -3.12 -12.58
C PHE A 215 -4.10 -2.94 -13.42
N PRO A 216 -4.47 -3.86 -14.34
CA PRO A 216 -5.80 -3.83 -14.96
C PRO A 216 -6.93 -3.74 -13.93
N TRP A 217 -6.90 -4.61 -12.92
CA TRP A 217 -7.87 -4.60 -11.83
C TRP A 217 -7.83 -3.28 -11.03
N LEU A 218 -6.66 -2.82 -10.63
CA LEU A 218 -6.53 -1.60 -9.83
C LEU A 218 -7.13 -0.38 -10.55
N PHE A 219 -6.75 -0.19 -11.81
CA PHE A 219 -7.16 0.98 -12.60
C PHE A 219 -8.59 0.89 -13.15
N SER A 220 -9.23 -0.29 -13.13
CA SER A 220 -10.65 -0.44 -13.47
C SER A 220 -11.59 0.19 -12.43
N HIS A 221 -11.11 0.40 -11.20
CA HIS A 221 -11.91 0.96 -10.13
C HIS A 221 -11.90 2.48 -10.16
N ILE A 222 -13.09 3.07 -10.28
CA ILE A 222 -13.32 4.53 -10.30
C ILE A 222 -14.34 4.85 -9.22
N LYS A 223 -14.06 5.85 -8.39
CA LYS A 223 -15.04 6.29 -7.38
C LYS A 223 -16.24 6.97 -8.07
N ASN A 224 -17.39 6.71 -7.55
CA ASN A 224 -18.61 7.45 -7.86
C ASN A 224 -18.54 8.92 -7.41
#